data_cbfcc613292825f6c8e7560694c13e20
#
_entry.id   cbfcc613292825f6c8e7560694c13e20
#
_cell.length_a   1.000
_cell.length_b   1.000
_cell.length_c   1.000
_cell.angle_alpha   90.00
_cell.angle_beta   90.00
_cell.angle_gamma   90.00
#
_symmetry.space_group_name_H-M   'P 1'
#
loop_
_entity.id
_entity.type
_entity.pdbx_description
1 polymer ?
#
loop_
_entity_poly.entity_id
_entity_poly.type
_entity_poly.pdbx_seq_one_letter_code
_entity_poly.pdbx_strand_id
1 'polypeptide(L)'
;MARVFPNAHHRLCRLHALRAALRRLRAHVPSGQARRLGTEKLKGLFRTPSKRTVRRRLDTLQAETHGSPTQAVVARLLAKLPQLLPAVGSTWRPTTSNAAERFLGAFERFYRAKGPFQNLASAQKHVALFMLGSVFETFPAEASTARQGRCPLQVAGYEVGAIPLFHVLNRPNPARLRPAIAAG
;
A
#
# COMPACT_ATOMS: atom_id res chain seq x y z
N MET A 1 -8.37 13.88 4.06
CA MET A 1 -7.13 13.22 4.48
C MET A 1 -6.13 14.17 5.14
N ALA A 2 -5.85 15.33 4.54
CA ALA A 2 -4.92 16.32 5.12
C ALA A 2 -5.25 16.83 6.53
N ARG A 3 -6.53 16.83 6.93
CA ARG A 3 -6.95 17.22 8.29
C ARG A 3 -6.56 16.21 9.38
N VAL A 4 -6.47 14.90 9.03
CA VAL A 4 -6.19 13.82 9.99
C VAL A 4 -4.71 13.46 9.98
N PHE A 5 -4.07 13.54 8.81
CA PHE A 5 -2.67 13.19 8.62
C PHE A 5 -1.96 14.26 7.78
N PRO A 6 -1.64 15.44 8.37
CA PRO A 6 -1.10 16.58 7.62
C PRO A 6 0.25 16.27 6.96
N ASN A 7 1.05 15.39 7.56
CA ASN A 7 2.37 14.99 7.06
C ASN A 7 2.36 13.68 6.23
N ALA A 8 1.19 13.13 5.95
CA ALA A 8 1.10 11.89 5.19
C ALA A 8 1.21 12.16 3.69
N HIS A 9 2.18 11.52 3.05
CA HIS A 9 2.30 11.55 1.59
C HIS A 9 1.33 10.54 0.97
N HIS A 10 0.35 11.03 0.22
CA HIS A 10 -0.55 10.18 -0.55
C HIS A 10 0.24 9.51 -1.69
N ARG A 11 0.22 8.17 -1.69
CA ARG A 11 0.88 7.36 -2.72
C ARG A 11 -0.12 6.43 -3.38
N LEU A 12 -0.01 6.32 -4.69
CA LEU A 12 -0.80 5.35 -5.43
C LEU A 12 -0.08 4.01 -5.54
N CYS A 13 -0.85 2.94 -5.37
CA CYS A 13 -0.38 1.59 -5.64
C CYS A 13 -0.08 1.43 -7.14
N ARG A 14 1.17 1.09 -7.48
CA ARG A 14 1.60 0.87 -8.87
C ARG A 14 0.77 -0.20 -9.57
N LEU A 15 0.46 -1.29 -8.88
CA LEU A 15 -0.32 -2.40 -9.42
C LEU A 15 -1.75 -1.97 -9.78
N HIS A 16 -2.41 -1.20 -8.88
CA HIS A 16 -3.76 -0.69 -9.14
C HIS A 16 -3.76 0.35 -10.27
N ALA A 17 -2.76 1.22 -10.33
CA ALA A 17 -2.63 2.18 -11.42
C ALA A 17 -2.44 1.47 -12.77
N LEU A 18 -1.58 0.43 -12.81
CA LEU A 18 -1.37 -0.38 -14.00
C LEU A 18 -2.64 -1.15 -14.40
N ARG A 19 -3.31 -1.82 -13.46
CA ARG A 19 -4.57 -2.53 -13.72
C ARG A 19 -5.66 -1.58 -14.26
N ALA A 20 -5.77 -0.38 -13.70
CA ALA A 20 -6.70 0.64 -14.16
C ALA A 20 -6.36 1.13 -15.57
N ALA A 21 -5.08 1.35 -15.90
CA ALA A 21 -4.63 1.72 -17.22
C ALA A 21 -4.93 0.62 -18.25
N LEU A 22 -4.65 -0.64 -17.91
CA LEU A 22 -4.93 -1.79 -18.79
C LEU A 22 -6.44 -1.99 -19.03
N ARG A 23 -7.29 -1.81 -18.02
CA ARG A 23 -8.75 -1.85 -18.20
C ARG A 23 -9.21 -0.78 -19.17
N ARG A 24 -8.72 0.46 -19.04
CA ARG A 24 -9.06 1.55 -19.97
C ARG A 24 -8.54 1.30 -21.37
N LEU A 25 -7.31 0.79 -21.51
CA LEU A 25 -6.77 0.42 -22.81
C LEU A 25 -7.69 -0.59 -23.52
N ARG A 26 -8.17 -1.60 -22.79
CA ARG A 26 -9.11 -2.61 -23.33
C ARG A 26 -10.46 -2.01 -23.72
N ALA A 27 -10.94 -1.00 -22.99
CA ALA A 27 -12.22 -0.35 -23.27
C ALA A 27 -12.16 0.60 -24.48
N HIS A 28 -11.01 1.24 -24.73
CA HIS A 28 -10.91 2.30 -25.74
C HIS A 28 -10.12 1.89 -27.00
N VAL A 29 -9.33 0.84 -26.94
CA VAL A 29 -8.54 0.36 -28.07
C VAL A 29 -9.08 -0.99 -28.55
N PRO A 30 -9.47 -1.11 -29.82
CA PRO A 30 -9.94 -2.38 -30.40
C PRO A 30 -8.93 -3.51 -30.19
N SER A 31 -9.40 -4.77 -30.22
CA SER A 31 -8.50 -5.93 -30.16
C SER A 31 -7.56 -5.94 -31.37
N GLY A 32 -6.32 -6.35 -31.17
CA GLY A 32 -5.33 -6.41 -32.24
C GLY A 32 -3.93 -6.01 -31.80
N GLN A 33 -3.06 -5.76 -32.78
CA GLN A 33 -1.64 -5.47 -32.55
C GLN A 33 -1.43 -4.20 -31.71
N ALA A 34 -2.20 -3.13 -31.99
CA ALA A 34 -2.08 -1.87 -31.22
C ALA A 34 -2.37 -2.06 -29.74
N ARG A 35 -3.40 -2.84 -29.36
CA ARG A 35 -3.71 -3.17 -27.97
C ARG A 35 -2.61 -4.02 -27.32
N ARG A 36 -2.05 -5.00 -28.05
CA ARG A 36 -0.94 -5.84 -27.56
C ARG A 36 0.29 -4.98 -27.25
N LEU A 37 0.71 -4.15 -28.21
CA LEU A 37 1.85 -3.24 -28.03
C LEU A 37 1.62 -2.26 -26.89
N GLY A 38 0.45 -1.63 -26.80
CA GLY A 38 0.09 -0.76 -25.68
C GLY A 38 0.14 -1.47 -24.33
N THR A 39 -0.34 -2.73 -24.27
CA THR A 39 -0.29 -3.55 -23.05
C THR A 39 1.14 -3.82 -22.61
N GLU A 40 2.03 -4.22 -23.53
CA GLU A 40 3.43 -4.52 -23.19
C GLU A 40 4.20 -3.26 -22.77
N LYS A 41 3.98 -2.14 -23.46
CA LYS A 41 4.58 -0.84 -23.06
C LYS A 41 4.12 -0.40 -21.68
N LEU A 42 2.82 -0.49 -21.35
CA LEU A 42 2.29 -0.18 -20.02
C LEU A 42 2.85 -1.11 -18.94
N LYS A 43 2.94 -2.42 -19.18
CA LYS A 43 3.58 -3.36 -18.25
C LYS A 43 5.07 -3.07 -18.06
N GLY A 44 5.75 -2.67 -19.14
CA GLY A 44 7.17 -2.31 -19.13
C GLY A 44 7.50 -1.06 -18.32
N LEU A 45 6.54 -0.12 -18.14
CA LEU A 45 6.78 1.15 -17.44
C LEU A 45 7.40 0.98 -16.05
N PHE A 46 6.87 0.06 -15.27
CA PHE A 46 7.26 -0.13 -13.86
C PHE A 46 8.22 -1.30 -13.62
N ARG A 47 8.76 -1.91 -14.68
CA ARG A 47 9.79 -2.97 -14.59
C ARG A 47 11.21 -2.43 -14.34
N THR A 48 11.33 -1.25 -13.74
CA THR A 48 12.61 -0.63 -13.45
C THR A 48 12.59 0.00 -12.06
N PRO A 49 13.70 -0.02 -11.30
CA PRO A 49 13.84 0.70 -10.05
C PRO A 49 14.12 2.20 -10.25
N SER A 50 14.39 2.65 -11.47
CA SER A 50 14.79 4.02 -11.77
C SER A 50 13.60 4.93 -12.06
N LYS A 51 13.41 5.96 -11.24
CA LYS A 51 12.40 7.01 -11.43
C LYS A 51 12.60 7.75 -12.77
N ARG A 52 13.86 8.04 -13.13
CA ARG A 52 14.22 8.69 -14.39
C ARG A 52 13.81 7.84 -15.58
N THR A 53 14.04 6.53 -15.50
CA THR A 53 13.65 5.60 -16.57
C THR A 53 12.12 5.50 -16.70
N VAL A 54 11.37 5.48 -15.60
CA VAL A 54 9.89 5.49 -15.65
C VAL A 54 9.40 6.75 -16.34
N ARG A 55 9.93 7.91 -15.96
CA ARG A 55 9.56 9.20 -16.57
C ARG A 55 9.84 9.17 -18.06
N ARG A 56 11.08 8.87 -18.48
CA ARG A 56 11.46 8.80 -19.91
C ARG A 56 10.57 7.86 -20.72
N ARG A 57 10.27 6.66 -20.18
CA ARG A 57 9.39 5.69 -20.86
C ARG A 57 7.96 6.24 -21.04
N LEU A 58 7.47 7.00 -20.04
CA LEU A 58 6.15 7.62 -20.11
C LEU A 58 6.12 8.76 -21.13
N ASP A 59 7.16 9.61 -21.16
CA ASP A 59 7.29 10.71 -22.12
C ASP A 59 7.38 10.15 -23.57
N THR A 60 8.17 9.10 -23.78
CA THR A 60 8.24 8.39 -25.07
C THR A 60 6.86 7.83 -25.47
N LEU A 61 6.18 7.17 -24.50
CA LEU A 61 4.87 6.60 -24.77
C LEU A 61 3.83 7.67 -25.06
N GLN A 62 3.92 8.85 -24.44
CA GLN A 62 3.05 9.99 -24.74
C GLN A 62 3.25 10.48 -26.18
N ALA A 63 4.51 10.64 -26.61
CA ALA A 63 4.81 11.05 -27.97
C ALA A 63 4.30 10.05 -29.01
N GLU A 64 4.56 8.76 -28.78
CA GLU A 64 4.13 7.68 -29.69
C GLU A 64 2.61 7.49 -29.77
N THR A 65 1.87 7.88 -28.73
CA THR A 65 0.43 7.72 -28.69
C THR A 65 -0.36 8.97 -29.05
N HIS A 66 0.34 10.03 -29.44
CA HIS A 66 -0.31 11.27 -29.87
C HIS A 66 -1.31 11.01 -31.01
N GLY A 67 -2.52 11.55 -30.90
CA GLY A 67 -3.60 11.34 -31.85
C GLY A 67 -4.23 9.94 -31.84
N SER A 68 -3.77 9.03 -30.98
CA SER A 68 -4.33 7.67 -30.88
C SER A 68 -5.32 7.52 -29.73
N PRO A 69 -6.22 6.51 -29.77
CA PRO A 69 -7.11 6.19 -28.63
C PRO A 69 -6.36 5.90 -27.30
N THR A 70 -5.08 5.54 -27.37
CA THR A 70 -4.24 5.25 -26.20
C THR A 70 -3.78 6.52 -25.48
N GLN A 71 -3.78 7.67 -26.16
CA GLN A 71 -3.33 8.96 -25.62
C GLN A 71 -4.00 9.31 -24.29
N ALA A 72 -5.31 9.16 -24.19
CA ALA A 72 -6.06 9.48 -22.98
C ALA A 72 -5.66 8.60 -21.78
N VAL A 73 -5.29 7.34 -22.02
CA VAL A 73 -4.81 6.42 -20.98
C VAL A 73 -3.45 6.87 -20.46
N VAL A 74 -2.54 7.24 -21.37
CA VAL A 74 -1.18 7.71 -21.05
C VAL A 74 -1.22 9.04 -20.32
N ALA A 75 -2.02 10.00 -20.79
CA ALA A 75 -2.18 11.30 -20.14
C ALA A 75 -2.66 11.16 -18.67
N ARG A 76 -3.58 10.24 -18.39
CA ARG A 76 -4.03 9.96 -17.02
C ARG A 76 -2.95 9.32 -16.13
N LEU A 77 -2.04 8.52 -16.70
CA LEU A 77 -0.90 8.00 -15.95
C LEU A 77 0.12 9.10 -15.65
N LEU A 78 0.37 9.99 -16.61
CA LEU A 78 1.24 11.16 -16.42
C LEU A 78 0.72 12.08 -15.31
N ALA A 79 -0.57 12.38 -15.30
CA ALA A 79 -1.18 13.18 -14.23
C ALA A 79 -1.02 12.54 -12.83
N LYS A 80 -0.88 11.22 -12.75
CA LYS A 80 -0.67 10.48 -11.49
C LYS A 80 0.81 10.20 -11.17
N LEU A 81 1.71 10.58 -12.05
CA LEU A 81 3.14 10.29 -11.93
C LEU A 81 3.75 10.79 -10.60
N PRO A 82 3.44 12.00 -10.11
CA PRO A 82 3.96 12.48 -8.81
C PRO A 82 3.61 11.56 -7.64
N GLN A 83 2.44 10.91 -7.69
CA GLN A 83 1.98 9.98 -6.65
C GLN A 83 2.51 8.54 -6.83
N LEU A 84 2.94 8.18 -8.04
CA LEU A 84 3.48 6.85 -8.37
C LEU A 84 4.99 6.76 -8.18
N LEU A 85 5.74 7.83 -8.52
CA LEU A 85 7.21 7.86 -8.48
C LEU A 85 7.81 7.59 -7.10
N PRO A 86 7.25 8.04 -5.96
CA PRO A 86 7.83 7.76 -4.65
C PRO A 86 7.99 6.28 -4.32
N ALA A 87 7.19 5.40 -4.96
CA ALA A 87 7.27 3.96 -4.76
C ALA A 87 8.32 3.28 -5.68
N VAL A 88 8.86 3.99 -6.67
CA VAL A 88 9.86 3.44 -7.61
C VAL A 88 11.24 3.46 -6.97
N GLY A 89 11.94 2.33 -6.99
CA GLY A 89 13.30 2.20 -6.46
C GLY A 89 13.43 2.23 -4.94
N SER A 90 12.32 2.23 -4.21
CA SER A 90 12.36 2.18 -2.75
C SER A 90 12.47 0.73 -2.28
N THR A 91 13.54 0.41 -1.57
CA THR A 91 13.77 -0.94 -1.03
C THR A 91 12.92 -1.24 0.20
N TRP A 92 12.59 -0.23 0.98
CA TRP A 92 11.85 -0.38 2.25
C TRP A 92 10.44 0.21 2.21
N ARG A 93 10.04 0.84 1.11
CA ARG A 93 8.67 1.33 0.92
C ARG A 93 7.87 0.34 0.08
N PRO A 94 6.73 -0.16 0.55
CA PRO A 94 5.93 -1.11 -0.22
C PRO A 94 5.53 -0.50 -1.57
N THR A 95 5.75 -1.26 -2.64
CA THR A 95 5.40 -0.85 -4.01
C THR A 95 3.94 -1.09 -4.35
N THR A 96 3.24 -1.86 -3.49
CA THR A 96 1.83 -2.22 -3.64
C THR A 96 1.08 -1.97 -2.35
N SER A 97 -0.26 -1.93 -2.42
CA SER A 97 -1.15 -1.82 -1.27
C SER A 97 -1.48 -3.17 -0.61
N ASN A 98 -0.82 -4.26 -1.01
CA ASN A 98 -1.14 -5.62 -0.54
C ASN A 98 -1.16 -5.76 0.99
N ALA A 99 -0.26 -5.05 1.70
CA ALA A 99 -0.26 -5.07 3.16
C ALA A 99 -1.52 -4.41 3.74
N ALA A 100 -1.90 -3.25 3.20
CA ALA A 100 -3.14 -2.56 3.60
C ALA A 100 -4.37 -3.37 3.22
N GLU A 101 -4.39 -3.99 2.04
CA GLU A 101 -5.50 -4.84 1.60
C GLU A 101 -5.67 -6.08 2.48
N ARG A 102 -4.56 -6.75 2.87
CA ARG A 102 -4.61 -7.86 3.82
C ARG A 102 -5.12 -7.41 5.18
N PHE A 103 -4.66 -6.26 5.68
CA PHE A 103 -5.12 -5.68 6.93
C PHE A 103 -6.63 -5.37 6.87
N LEU A 104 -7.09 -4.70 5.81
CA LEU A 104 -8.52 -4.41 5.63
C LEU A 104 -9.34 -5.69 5.46
N GLY A 105 -8.84 -6.69 4.74
CA GLY A 105 -9.49 -8.00 4.62
C GLY A 105 -9.57 -8.75 5.96
N ALA A 106 -8.55 -8.64 6.82
CA ALA A 106 -8.61 -9.18 8.19
C ALA A 106 -9.63 -8.43 9.03
N PHE A 107 -9.67 -7.10 8.93
CA PHE A 107 -10.68 -6.29 9.62
C PHE A 107 -12.10 -6.62 9.15
N GLU A 108 -12.31 -6.82 7.85
CA GLU A 108 -13.60 -7.20 7.31
C GLU A 108 -14.09 -8.56 7.86
N ARG A 109 -13.19 -9.54 7.94
CA ARG A 109 -13.51 -10.84 8.57
C ARG A 109 -13.87 -10.69 10.06
N PHE A 110 -13.08 -9.91 10.79
CA PHE A 110 -13.36 -9.59 12.20
C PHE A 110 -14.73 -8.91 12.36
N TYR A 111 -15.03 -7.91 11.53
CA TYR A 111 -16.31 -7.21 11.55
C TYR A 111 -17.48 -8.14 11.24
N ARG A 112 -17.36 -9.00 10.24
CA ARG A 112 -18.40 -9.98 9.87
C ARG A 112 -18.65 -11.00 10.98
N ALA A 113 -17.59 -11.49 11.64
CA ALA A 113 -17.71 -12.44 12.74
C ALA A 113 -18.37 -11.83 13.98
N LYS A 114 -18.06 -10.56 14.27
CA LYS A 114 -18.62 -9.83 15.40
C LYS A 114 -20.07 -9.37 15.17
N GLY A 115 -20.42 -9.05 13.93
CA GLY A 115 -21.68 -8.39 13.56
C GLY A 115 -21.64 -6.86 13.69
N PRO A 116 -22.77 -6.18 13.47
CA PRO A 116 -22.84 -4.73 13.43
C PRO A 116 -22.50 -4.10 14.78
N PHE A 117 -21.93 -2.89 14.76
CA PHE A 117 -21.69 -2.09 15.96
C PHE A 117 -22.99 -1.43 16.42
N GLN A 118 -23.25 -1.48 17.72
CA GLN A 118 -24.45 -0.90 18.33
C GLN A 118 -24.41 0.64 18.30
N ASN A 119 -23.24 1.24 18.48
CA ASN A 119 -23.02 2.68 18.50
C ASN A 119 -21.56 3.02 18.21
N LEU A 120 -21.25 4.32 18.08
CA LEU A 120 -19.90 4.79 17.78
C LEU A 120 -18.88 4.40 18.86
N ALA A 121 -19.24 4.46 20.13
CA ALA A 121 -18.32 4.09 21.22
C ALA A 121 -17.96 2.60 21.18
N SER A 122 -18.95 1.73 20.88
CA SER A 122 -18.70 0.31 20.64
C SER A 122 -17.80 0.09 19.42
N ALA A 123 -18.05 0.80 18.32
CA ALA A 123 -17.22 0.73 17.13
C ALA A 123 -15.76 1.10 17.44
N GLN A 124 -15.54 2.22 18.13
CA GLN A 124 -14.19 2.68 18.50
C GLN A 124 -13.43 1.66 19.36
N LYS A 125 -14.09 1.08 20.37
CA LYS A 125 -13.49 0.05 21.23
C LYS A 125 -13.06 -1.19 20.44
N HIS A 126 -13.93 -1.69 19.55
CA HIS A 126 -13.64 -2.89 18.75
C HIS A 126 -12.57 -2.64 17.69
N VAL A 127 -12.58 -1.47 17.05
CA VAL A 127 -11.52 -1.09 16.11
C VAL A 127 -10.18 -0.96 16.84
N ALA A 128 -10.15 -0.32 18.01
CA ALA A 128 -8.93 -0.23 18.83
C ALA A 128 -8.41 -1.61 19.23
N LEU A 129 -9.29 -2.52 19.67
CA LEU A 129 -8.93 -3.90 20.01
C LEU A 129 -8.36 -4.65 18.79
N PHE A 130 -9.01 -4.55 17.64
CA PHE A 130 -8.52 -5.16 16.40
C PHE A 130 -7.14 -4.62 16.00
N MET A 131 -6.96 -3.30 16.08
CA MET A 131 -5.67 -2.67 15.75
C MET A 131 -4.57 -3.12 16.72
N LEU A 132 -4.85 -3.17 18.01
CA LEU A 132 -3.91 -3.70 19.01
C LEU A 132 -3.54 -5.15 18.71
N GLY A 133 -4.53 -6.02 18.51
CA GLY A 133 -4.28 -7.41 18.12
C GLY A 133 -3.38 -7.49 16.90
N SER A 134 -3.69 -6.74 15.83
CA SER A 134 -2.93 -6.76 14.57
C SER A 134 -1.47 -6.34 14.70
N VAL A 135 -1.12 -5.46 15.64
CA VAL A 135 0.27 -4.98 15.81
C VAL A 135 1.08 -5.84 16.78
N PHE A 136 0.41 -6.62 17.64
CA PHE A 136 1.04 -7.53 18.60
C PHE A 136 1.02 -9.00 18.16
N GLU A 137 0.17 -9.38 17.20
CA GLU A 137 0.15 -10.74 16.67
C GLU A 137 1.46 -11.08 16.00
N THR A 138 2.07 -12.20 16.40
CA THR A 138 3.34 -12.64 15.85
C THR A 138 3.18 -13.19 14.44
N PHE A 139 4.16 -12.89 13.58
CA PHE A 139 4.20 -13.48 12.25
C PHE A 139 4.39 -15.00 12.35
N PRO A 140 3.67 -15.77 11.53
CA PRO A 140 3.73 -17.23 11.55
C PRO A 140 5.09 -17.75 11.08
N ALA A 141 5.31 -19.06 11.26
CA ALA A 141 6.56 -19.73 10.91
C ALA A 141 6.92 -19.65 9.40
N GLU A 142 5.90 -19.52 8.55
CA GLU A 142 6.05 -19.39 7.08
C GLU A 142 6.45 -17.95 6.65
N ALA A 143 6.50 -17.01 7.58
CA ALA A 143 6.97 -15.65 7.28
C ALA A 143 8.49 -15.67 6.97
N SER A 144 8.96 -14.60 6.32
CA SER A 144 10.40 -14.45 6.08
C SER A 144 11.17 -14.48 7.41
N THR A 145 12.39 -15.04 7.41
CA THR A 145 13.25 -15.20 8.59
C THR A 145 13.37 -13.92 9.43
N ALA A 146 13.40 -12.74 8.80
CA ALA A 146 13.46 -11.46 9.50
C ALA A 146 12.17 -11.11 10.27
N ARG A 147 11.06 -11.79 10.02
CA ARG A 147 9.74 -11.52 10.63
C ARG A 147 9.24 -12.66 11.50
N GLN A 148 9.69 -13.88 11.25
CA GLN A 148 9.24 -15.09 11.94
C GLN A 148 9.32 -14.94 13.47
N GLY A 149 8.24 -15.25 14.18
CA GLY A 149 8.13 -15.15 15.63
C GLY A 149 8.16 -13.72 16.21
N ARG A 150 8.26 -12.70 15.35
CA ARG A 150 8.21 -11.28 15.73
C ARG A 150 6.84 -10.71 15.43
N CYS A 151 6.41 -9.70 16.17
CA CYS A 151 5.19 -8.96 15.85
C CYS A 151 5.51 -7.72 14.96
N PRO A 152 4.52 -7.11 14.29
CA PRO A 152 4.70 -5.92 13.47
C PRO A 152 5.39 -4.77 14.19
N LEU A 153 5.13 -4.54 15.47
CA LEU A 153 5.80 -3.51 16.26
C LEU A 153 7.30 -3.79 16.42
N GLN A 154 7.69 -5.03 16.70
CA GLN A 154 9.11 -5.42 16.80
C GLN A 154 9.82 -5.28 15.45
N VAL A 155 9.15 -5.61 14.34
CA VAL A 155 9.70 -5.41 12.99
C VAL A 155 9.84 -3.92 12.68
N ALA A 156 9.00 -3.06 13.25
CA ALA A 156 9.07 -1.61 13.11
C ALA A 156 10.14 -0.96 14.04
N GLY A 157 10.88 -1.76 14.84
CA GLY A 157 11.96 -1.28 15.70
C GLY A 157 11.52 -0.87 17.11
N TYR A 158 10.34 -1.29 17.55
CA TYR A 158 9.90 -1.05 18.92
C TYR A 158 10.26 -2.25 19.82
N GLU A 159 10.78 -1.96 21.00
CA GLU A 159 10.91 -2.99 22.04
C GLU A 159 9.54 -3.25 22.65
N VAL A 160 9.02 -4.45 22.39
CA VAL A 160 7.71 -4.86 22.91
C VAL A 160 7.84 -5.55 24.27
N GLY A 161 9.05 -6.00 24.62
CA GLY A 161 9.33 -6.70 25.87
C GLY A 161 8.34 -7.85 26.12
N ALA A 162 8.36 -8.42 27.29
CA ALA A 162 7.34 -9.35 27.77
C ALA A 162 6.11 -8.61 28.33
N ILE A 163 5.63 -7.57 27.63
CA ILE A 163 4.45 -6.82 28.08
C ILE A 163 3.23 -7.67 27.70
N PRO A 164 2.51 -8.26 28.63
CA PRO A 164 1.27 -8.95 28.32
C PRO A 164 0.31 -7.96 27.66
N LEU A 165 -0.38 -8.39 26.62
CA LEU A 165 -1.37 -7.58 25.87
C LEU A 165 -2.34 -6.85 26.83
N PHE A 166 -2.71 -7.47 27.93
CA PHE A 166 -3.54 -6.89 29.00
C PHE A 166 -2.95 -5.64 29.67
N HIS A 167 -1.62 -5.53 29.79
CA HIS A 167 -0.99 -4.32 30.31
C HIS A 167 -1.05 -3.14 29.33
N VAL A 168 -1.05 -3.44 28.03
CA VAL A 168 -1.21 -2.41 27.00
C VAL A 168 -2.66 -1.91 26.94
N LEU A 169 -3.63 -2.81 27.08
CA LEU A 169 -5.06 -2.49 27.10
C LEU A 169 -5.46 -1.61 28.29
N ASN A 170 -4.79 -1.79 29.44
CA ASN A 170 -5.11 -1.07 30.68
C ASN A 170 -4.33 0.25 30.83
N ARG A 171 -3.44 0.62 29.91
CA ARG A 171 -2.72 1.90 29.97
C ARG A 171 -3.43 2.98 29.17
N PRO A 172 -3.78 4.13 29.79
CA PRO A 172 -4.54 5.19 29.14
C PRO A 172 -3.77 5.97 28.05
N ASN A 173 -2.46 5.70 27.83
CA ASN A 173 -1.68 6.44 26.84
C ASN A 173 -0.64 5.58 26.12
N PRO A 174 -0.86 5.23 24.83
CA PRO A 174 0.12 4.51 24.02
C PRO A 174 1.34 5.34 23.60
N ALA A 175 1.42 6.63 23.94
CA ALA A 175 2.52 7.53 23.55
C ALA A 175 3.87 7.23 24.24
N ARG A 176 3.98 6.19 25.06
CA ARG A 176 5.20 5.83 25.78
C ARG A 176 5.97 4.62 25.21
N LEU A 177 5.58 4.11 24.06
CA LEU A 177 6.43 3.17 23.33
C LEU A 177 7.56 3.98 22.69
N ARG A 178 8.73 3.99 23.32
CA ARG A 178 9.93 4.60 22.71
C ARG A 178 10.41 3.71 21.57
N PRO A 179 10.78 4.27 20.40
CA PRO A 179 11.50 3.49 19.39
C PRO A 179 12.80 2.99 20.01
N ALA A 180 13.13 1.72 19.79
CA ALA A 180 14.45 1.20 20.10
C ALA A 180 15.45 2.01 19.26
N ILE A 181 16.21 2.88 19.91
CA ILE A 181 17.33 3.56 19.28
C ILE A 181 18.31 2.45 18.96
N ALA A 182 18.54 2.18 17.68
CA ALA A 182 19.59 1.28 17.25
C ALA A 182 20.89 1.73 17.91
N ALA A 183 21.37 0.95 18.87
CA ALA A 183 22.74 1.07 19.34
C ALA A 183 23.62 0.77 18.12
N GLY A 184 24.39 1.80 17.71
CA GLY A 184 25.21 1.86 16.52
C GLY A 184 26.30 0.81 16.42
#